data_647400c68177b868d83b08bde5f2d679
#
_entry.id   647400c68177b868d83b08bde5f2d679
#
_cell.length_a   1.000
_cell.length_b   1.000
_cell.length_c   1.000
_cell.angle_alpha   90.00
_cell.angle_beta   90.00
_cell.angle_gamma   90.00
#
_symmetry.space_group_name_H-M   'P 1'
#
loop_
_entity.id
_entity.type
_entity.pdbx_description
1 polymer ?
#
loop_
_entity_poly.entity_id
_entity_poly.type
_entity_poly.pdbx_seq_one_letter_code
_entity_poly.pdbx_strand_id
1 'polypeptide(L)'
;MAIDFATFLNVAPHILNSRLPVLIRGRHGVGKSQVVYQIAETRSLPVVERRASQMTEGDLLGLPDTADTSINGRKATTWNAPDWLVTACEQPVLLFLDEVDRATQEVRQGLFELTDSRKINGWHLHPETLVVAAVNGGEHGAQYQVGEMDPAELDRWTVFDVEPSTEDWLKWANGRVPSVVWDFINHNRKHLEHDGDFEPNKVYPSRR
;
A
#
# COMPACT_ATOMS: atom_id res chain seq x y z
N MET A 1 1.98 15.56 -11.21
CA MET A 1 0.62 16.14 -11.11
C MET A 1 -0.20 15.18 -10.27
N ALA A 2 -0.74 15.65 -9.15
CA ALA A 2 -1.60 14.82 -8.30
C ALA A 2 -2.97 14.62 -8.96
N ILE A 3 -3.59 13.47 -8.71
CA ILE A 3 -4.92 13.10 -9.23
C ILE A 3 -5.88 12.86 -8.07
N ASP A 4 -7.17 13.03 -8.33
CA ASP A 4 -8.22 12.68 -7.38
C ASP A 4 -8.49 11.17 -7.33
N PHE A 5 -9.23 10.71 -6.34
CA PHE A 5 -9.56 9.29 -6.21
C PHE A 5 -10.49 8.77 -7.32
N ALA A 6 -11.35 9.62 -7.87
CA ALA A 6 -12.22 9.21 -8.98
C ALA A 6 -11.37 8.86 -10.21
N THR A 7 -10.39 9.70 -10.54
CA THR A 7 -9.42 9.44 -11.62
C THR A 7 -8.57 8.22 -11.31
N PHE A 8 -8.05 8.10 -10.07
CA PHE A 8 -7.28 6.93 -9.65
C PHE A 8 -8.06 5.62 -9.83
N LEU A 9 -9.31 5.57 -9.35
CA LEU A 9 -10.18 4.39 -9.46
C LEU A 9 -10.52 4.02 -10.91
N ASN A 10 -10.50 4.99 -11.82
CA ASN A 10 -10.70 4.73 -13.24
C ASN A 10 -9.43 4.19 -13.92
N VAL A 11 -8.25 4.65 -13.53
CA VAL A 11 -6.98 4.32 -14.22
C VAL A 11 -6.28 3.11 -13.61
N ALA A 12 -6.16 3.04 -12.28
CA ALA A 12 -5.42 1.97 -11.59
C ALA A 12 -5.88 0.54 -11.94
N PRO A 13 -7.18 0.26 -12.18
CA PRO A 13 -7.62 -1.06 -12.62
C PRO A 13 -6.98 -1.51 -13.95
N HIS A 14 -6.72 -0.62 -14.89
CA HIS A 14 -6.09 -0.96 -16.16
C HIS A 14 -4.62 -1.34 -15.98
N ILE A 15 -3.91 -0.61 -15.12
CA ILE A 15 -2.51 -0.92 -14.76
C ILE A 15 -2.42 -2.28 -14.05
N LEU A 16 -3.29 -2.50 -13.07
CA LEU A 16 -3.37 -3.76 -12.33
C LEU A 16 -3.73 -4.95 -13.22
N ASN A 17 -4.53 -4.76 -14.27
CA ASN A 17 -4.81 -5.79 -15.28
C ASN A 17 -3.54 -6.23 -16.03
N SER A 18 -2.58 -5.33 -16.21
CA SER A 18 -1.28 -5.61 -16.79
C SER A 18 -0.28 -6.22 -15.80
N ARG A 19 -0.71 -6.53 -14.58
CA ARG A 19 0.11 -7.09 -13.48
C ARG A 19 1.25 -6.17 -13.01
N LEU A 20 1.19 -4.90 -13.35
CA LEU A 20 2.15 -3.92 -12.88
C LEU A 20 1.80 -3.51 -11.43
N PRO A 21 2.80 -3.40 -10.55
CA PRO A 21 2.58 -2.96 -9.18
C PRO A 21 2.24 -1.47 -9.15
N VAL A 22 1.31 -1.10 -8.27
CA VAL A 22 0.83 0.28 -8.10
C VAL A 22 1.29 0.84 -6.76
N LEU A 23 1.86 2.03 -6.76
CA LEU A 23 2.22 2.79 -5.56
C LEU A 23 1.36 4.05 -5.44
N ILE A 24 0.64 4.18 -4.33
CA ILE A 24 -0.18 5.34 -4.01
C ILE A 24 0.61 6.25 -3.06
N ARG A 25 0.95 7.46 -3.50
CA ARG A 25 1.55 8.49 -2.65
C ARG A 25 0.52 9.57 -2.31
N GLY A 26 0.46 9.97 -1.05
CA GLY A 26 -0.44 11.04 -0.62
C GLY A 26 -0.39 11.26 0.87
N ARG A 27 -0.94 12.37 1.36
CA ARG A 27 -0.97 12.72 2.79
C ARG A 27 -1.55 11.59 3.64
N HIS A 28 -1.20 11.55 4.93
CA HIS A 28 -1.85 10.65 5.88
C HIS A 28 -3.34 10.99 6.01
N GLY A 29 -4.17 9.98 6.29
CA GLY A 29 -5.60 10.19 6.58
C GLY A 29 -6.48 10.56 5.38
N VAL A 30 -5.93 10.63 4.15
CA VAL A 30 -6.72 10.95 2.94
C VAL A 30 -7.61 9.82 2.44
N GLY A 31 -7.39 8.57 2.89
CA GLY A 31 -8.22 7.41 2.51
C GLY A 31 -7.53 6.44 1.55
N LYS A 32 -6.18 6.43 1.46
CA LYS A 32 -5.42 5.50 0.58
C LYS A 32 -5.83 4.04 0.77
N SER A 33 -5.82 3.55 2.01
CA SER A 33 -6.21 2.16 2.30
C SER A 33 -7.66 1.89 1.92
N GLN A 34 -8.57 2.85 2.13
CA GLN A 34 -9.97 2.71 1.76
C GLN A 34 -10.17 2.51 0.26
N VAL A 35 -9.41 3.24 -0.56
CA VAL A 35 -9.51 3.09 -2.02
C VAL A 35 -8.93 1.75 -2.50
N VAL A 36 -7.94 1.22 -1.81
CA VAL A 36 -7.40 -0.13 -2.08
C VAL A 36 -8.45 -1.21 -1.79
N TYR A 37 -9.16 -1.10 -0.66
CA TYR A 37 -10.26 -2.02 -0.35
C TYR A 37 -11.40 -1.94 -1.37
N GLN A 38 -11.74 -0.74 -1.89
CA GLN A 38 -12.74 -0.60 -2.95
C GLN A 38 -12.33 -1.31 -4.23
N ILE A 39 -11.05 -1.24 -4.61
CA ILE A 39 -10.53 -1.99 -5.78
C ILE A 39 -10.67 -3.49 -5.55
N ALA A 40 -10.29 -3.98 -4.37
CA ALA A 40 -10.38 -5.39 -4.03
C ALA A 40 -11.83 -5.90 -4.05
N GLU A 41 -12.76 -5.14 -3.46
CA GLU A 41 -14.20 -5.43 -3.46
C GLU A 41 -14.76 -5.52 -4.88
N THR A 42 -14.46 -4.53 -5.73
CA THR A 42 -14.91 -4.50 -7.13
C THR A 42 -14.42 -5.72 -7.92
N ARG A 43 -13.27 -6.28 -7.52
CA ARG A 43 -12.65 -7.44 -8.16
C ARG A 43 -12.94 -8.76 -7.46
N SER A 44 -13.69 -8.73 -6.36
CA SER A 44 -13.97 -9.90 -5.51
C SER A 44 -12.70 -10.61 -5.06
N LEU A 45 -11.63 -9.86 -4.79
CA LEU A 45 -10.36 -10.37 -4.30
C LEU A 45 -10.25 -10.18 -2.78
N PRO A 46 -9.81 -11.20 -2.03
CA PRO A 46 -9.43 -11.00 -0.65
C PRO A 46 -8.21 -10.08 -0.55
N VAL A 47 -8.16 -9.26 0.50
CA VAL A 47 -7.02 -8.38 0.77
C VAL A 47 -6.08 -9.07 1.76
N VAL A 48 -4.81 -9.16 1.38
CA VAL A 48 -3.71 -9.51 2.28
C VAL A 48 -2.93 -8.23 2.54
N GLU A 49 -3.18 -7.64 3.72
CA GLU A 49 -2.52 -6.38 4.11
C GLU A 49 -1.29 -6.65 4.96
N ARG A 50 -0.20 -5.95 4.66
CA ARG A 50 1.01 -5.90 5.49
C ARG A 50 1.49 -4.45 5.63
N ARG A 51 1.80 -4.05 6.87
CA ARG A 51 2.44 -2.78 7.15
C ARG A 51 3.93 -2.97 7.11
N ALA A 52 4.55 -2.50 6.03
CA ALA A 52 5.98 -2.68 5.83
C ALA A 52 6.83 -2.03 6.95
N SER A 53 6.32 -0.93 7.55
CA SER A 53 6.95 -0.29 8.71
C SER A 53 7.07 -1.17 9.97
N GLN A 54 6.28 -2.25 10.05
CA GLN A 54 6.24 -3.17 11.18
C GLN A 54 6.91 -4.51 10.87
N MET A 55 7.37 -4.70 9.62
CA MET A 55 7.99 -5.94 9.18
C MET A 55 9.48 -5.96 9.53
N THR A 56 9.94 -7.15 9.88
CA THR A 56 11.36 -7.51 9.93
C THR A 56 11.74 -8.28 8.67
N GLU A 57 13.03 -8.53 8.45
CA GLU A 57 13.50 -9.37 7.35
C GLU A 57 12.91 -10.80 7.44
N GLY A 58 12.76 -11.35 8.65
CA GLY A 58 12.12 -12.64 8.87
C GLY A 58 10.63 -12.66 8.51
N ASP A 59 9.91 -11.55 8.73
CA ASP A 59 8.50 -11.41 8.33
C ASP A 59 8.34 -11.34 6.80
N LEU A 60 9.40 -10.96 6.10
CA LEU A 60 9.41 -10.86 4.63
C LEU A 60 9.90 -12.16 3.98
N LEU A 61 11.10 -12.62 4.35
CA LEU A 61 11.77 -13.76 3.72
C LEU A 61 11.37 -15.11 4.32
N GLY A 62 10.80 -15.09 5.52
CA GLY A 62 10.54 -16.29 6.31
C GLY A 62 11.69 -16.64 7.24
N LEU A 63 11.62 -17.81 7.84
CA LEU A 63 12.60 -18.33 8.77
C LEU A 63 13.29 -19.56 8.20
N PRO A 64 14.62 -19.73 8.46
CA PRO A 64 15.31 -20.94 8.03
C PRO A 64 14.69 -22.17 8.67
N ASP A 65 14.44 -23.18 7.87
CA ASP A 65 14.03 -24.48 8.36
C ASP A 65 15.23 -25.19 9.00
N THR A 66 15.00 -25.71 10.20
CA THR A 66 16.01 -26.47 10.95
C THR A 66 16.00 -27.96 10.62
N ALA A 67 15.06 -28.42 9.79
CA ALA A 67 15.04 -29.80 9.34
C ALA A 67 16.25 -30.13 8.44
N ASP A 68 16.77 -31.35 8.57
CA ASP A 68 17.86 -31.84 7.71
C ASP A 68 17.37 -32.00 6.28
N THR A 69 17.50 -30.91 5.51
CA THR A 69 17.15 -30.91 4.08
C THR A 69 18.40 -31.19 3.24
N SER A 70 18.29 -32.12 2.33
CA SER A 70 19.36 -32.46 1.38
C SER A 70 18.88 -32.20 -0.06
N ILE A 71 19.65 -31.42 -0.80
CA ILE A 71 19.45 -31.19 -2.22
C ILE A 71 20.65 -31.77 -2.98
N ASN A 72 20.40 -32.72 -3.86
CA ASN A 72 21.45 -33.41 -4.62
C ASN A 72 22.57 -34.03 -3.72
N GLY A 73 22.18 -34.56 -2.55
CA GLY A 73 23.12 -35.17 -1.60
C GLY A 73 23.95 -34.17 -0.77
N ARG A 74 23.64 -32.86 -0.84
CA ARG A 74 24.30 -31.81 -0.06
C ARG A 74 23.30 -31.23 0.93
N LYS A 75 23.77 -31.00 2.17
CA LYS A 75 22.97 -30.29 3.16
C LYS A 75 22.63 -28.89 2.64
N ALA A 76 21.37 -28.50 2.74
CA ALA A 76 20.87 -27.21 2.32
C ALA A 76 19.94 -26.64 3.38
N THR A 77 19.97 -25.33 3.54
CA THR A 77 18.97 -24.60 4.32
C THR A 77 17.80 -24.26 3.42
N THR A 78 16.60 -24.65 3.83
CA THR A 78 15.34 -24.21 3.23
C THR A 78 14.70 -23.15 4.13
N TRP A 79 13.73 -22.43 3.61
CA TRP A 79 13.07 -21.33 4.32
C TRP A 79 11.57 -21.60 4.38
N ASN A 80 11.01 -21.47 5.59
CA ASN A 80 9.57 -21.49 5.79
C ASN A 80 9.02 -20.10 5.50
N ALA A 81 8.25 -19.96 4.42
CA ALA A 81 7.66 -18.69 4.06
C ALA A 81 6.63 -18.22 5.11
N PRO A 82 6.49 -16.91 5.33
CA PRO A 82 5.43 -16.39 6.18
C PRO A 82 4.04 -16.65 5.55
N ASP A 83 3.02 -16.77 6.40
CA ASP A 83 1.65 -17.13 6.04
C ASP A 83 1.05 -16.24 4.95
N TRP A 84 1.33 -14.94 5.02
CA TRP A 84 0.82 -13.98 4.05
C TRP A 84 1.38 -14.22 2.64
N LEU A 85 2.66 -14.64 2.54
CA LEU A 85 3.31 -14.92 1.27
C LEU A 85 2.76 -16.22 0.69
N VAL A 86 2.63 -17.26 1.51
CA VAL A 86 2.00 -18.54 1.11
C VAL A 86 0.60 -18.25 0.55
N THR A 87 -0.22 -17.49 1.28
CA THR A 87 -1.57 -17.12 0.84
C THR A 87 -1.55 -16.41 -0.52
N ALA A 88 -0.65 -15.43 -0.70
CA ALA A 88 -0.54 -14.67 -1.95
C ALA A 88 0.02 -15.49 -3.13
N CYS A 89 0.67 -16.62 -2.85
CA CYS A 89 1.18 -17.54 -3.86
C CYS A 89 0.15 -18.62 -4.26
N GLU A 90 -0.66 -19.08 -3.32
CA GLU A 90 -1.61 -20.19 -3.54
C GLU A 90 -2.95 -19.73 -4.13
N GLN A 91 -3.36 -18.51 -3.89
CA GLN A 91 -4.65 -17.98 -4.37
C GLN A 91 -4.55 -16.51 -4.81
N PRO A 92 -5.44 -16.08 -5.72
CA PRO A 92 -5.49 -14.69 -6.14
C PRO A 92 -5.91 -13.78 -4.98
N VAL A 93 -5.08 -12.79 -4.67
CA VAL A 93 -5.35 -11.78 -3.63
C VAL A 93 -4.99 -10.39 -4.15
N LEU A 94 -5.48 -9.37 -3.47
CA LEU A 94 -4.87 -8.06 -3.53
C LEU A 94 -3.88 -7.94 -2.36
N LEU A 95 -2.59 -8.02 -2.67
CA LEU A 95 -1.51 -7.82 -1.71
C LEU A 95 -1.32 -6.31 -1.51
N PHE A 96 -1.64 -5.83 -0.31
CA PHE A 96 -1.52 -4.43 0.06
C PHE A 96 -0.36 -4.21 1.02
N LEU A 97 0.64 -3.44 0.58
CA LEU A 97 1.83 -3.08 1.34
C LEU A 97 1.70 -1.62 1.80
N ASP A 98 1.34 -1.41 3.06
CA ASP A 98 1.18 -0.06 3.61
C ASP A 98 2.48 0.43 4.28
N GLU A 99 2.69 1.74 4.28
CA GLU A 99 3.83 2.43 4.93
C GLU A 99 5.21 1.93 4.45
N VAL A 100 5.36 1.65 3.15
CA VAL A 100 6.63 1.15 2.58
C VAL A 100 7.78 2.13 2.81
N ASP A 101 7.51 3.44 2.77
CA ASP A 101 8.47 4.53 3.04
C ASP A 101 9.03 4.53 4.47
N ARG A 102 8.37 3.84 5.40
CA ARG A 102 8.80 3.71 6.80
C ARG A 102 9.45 2.37 7.13
N ALA A 103 9.50 1.47 6.16
CA ALA A 103 10.16 0.19 6.34
C ALA A 103 11.69 0.35 6.44
N THR A 104 12.35 -0.61 7.07
CA THR A 104 13.81 -0.66 7.07
C THR A 104 14.34 -0.87 5.65
N GLN A 105 15.60 -0.52 5.43
CA GLN A 105 16.21 -0.66 4.10
C GLN A 105 16.21 -2.11 3.62
N GLU A 106 16.45 -3.06 4.52
CA GLU A 106 16.46 -4.49 4.24
C GLU A 106 15.09 -4.98 3.76
N VAL A 107 14.00 -4.55 4.44
CA VAL A 107 12.63 -4.88 4.03
C VAL A 107 12.31 -4.27 2.68
N ARG A 108 12.67 -3.00 2.45
CA ARG A 108 12.44 -2.35 1.14
C ARG A 108 13.17 -3.07 0.01
N GLN A 109 14.43 -3.44 0.22
CA GLN A 109 15.21 -4.19 -0.77
C GLN A 109 14.60 -5.57 -1.07
N GLY A 110 14.11 -6.28 -0.05
CA GLY A 110 13.41 -7.55 -0.27
C GLY A 110 12.11 -7.40 -1.06
N LEU A 111 11.41 -6.27 -0.91
CA LEU A 111 10.21 -5.97 -1.71
C LEU A 111 10.54 -5.71 -3.20
N PHE A 112 11.79 -5.39 -3.56
CA PHE A 112 12.18 -5.22 -4.97
C PHE A 112 12.01 -6.50 -5.77
N GLU A 113 12.41 -7.65 -5.22
CA GLU A 113 12.23 -8.93 -5.88
C GLU A 113 10.72 -9.21 -6.13
N LEU A 114 9.88 -8.83 -5.18
CA LEU A 114 8.44 -8.98 -5.29
C LEU A 114 7.85 -8.13 -6.42
N THR A 115 8.30 -6.88 -6.55
CA THR A 115 7.79 -5.94 -7.56
C THR A 115 8.31 -6.23 -8.96
N ASP A 116 9.59 -6.55 -9.09
CA ASP A 116 10.23 -6.84 -10.38
C ASP A 116 9.86 -8.22 -10.92
N SER A 117 9.94 -9.25 -10.07
CA SER A 117 9.87 -10.64 -10.48
C SER A 117 8.65 -11.39 -9.98
N ARG A 118 7.78 -10.71 -9.23
CA ARG A 118 6.58 -11.28 -8.61
C ARG A 118 6.89 -12.53 -7.76
N LYS A 119 8.02 -12.51 -7.06
CA LYS A 119 8.47 -13.59 -6.19
C LYS A 119 9.27 -13.05 -5.01
N ILE A 120 9.39 -13.83 -3.97
CA ILE A 120 10.32 -13.62 -2.86
C ILE A 120 10.90 -14.97 -2.47
N ASN A 121 12.23 -15.03 -2.36
CA ASN A 121 12.95 -16.21 -1.87
C ASN A 121 12.48 -17.54 -2.52
N GLY A 122 12.20 -17.51 -3.85
CA GLY A 122 11.72 -18.66 -4.62
C GLY A 122 10.21 -18.89 -4.60
N TRP A 123 9.45 -18.16 -3.78
CA TRP A 123 7.99 -18.20 -3.75
C TRP A 123 7.40 -17.25 -4.77
N HIS A 124 6.66 -17.77 -5.75
CA HIS A 124 6.06 -16.99 -6.82
C HIS A 124 4.62 -16.62 -6.49
N LEU A 125 4.28 -15.33 -6.58
CA LEU A 125 2.91 -14.89 -6.43
C LEU A 125 1.98 -15.59 -7.44
N HIS A 126 0.75 -15.87 -6.99
CA HIS A 126 -0.29 -16.34 -7.88
C HIS A 126 -0.41 -15.41 -9.10
N PRO A 127 -0.58 -15.94 -10.34
CA PRO A 127 -0.61 -15.13 -11.56
C PRO A 127 -1.64 -13.98 -11.51
N GLU A 128 -2.74 -14.17 -10.80
CA GLU A 128 -3.80 -13.16 -10.65
C GLU A 128 -3.70 -12.29 -9.41
N THR A 129 -2.70 -12.50 -8.55
CA THR A 129 -2.44 -11.63 -7.41
C THR A 129 -2.06 -10.23 -7.89
N LEU A 130 -2.70 -9.20 -7.33
CA LEU A 130 -2.44 -7.80 -7.59
C LEU A 130 -1.58 -7.22 -6.47
N VAL A 131 -0.64 -6.34 -6.79
CA VAL A 131 0.24 -5.71 -5.81
C VAL A 131 -0.02 -4.21 -5.78
N VAL A 132 -0.40 -3.70 -4.62
CA VAL A 132 -0.61 -2.27 -4.38
C VAL A 132 0.16 -1.88 -3.12
N ALA A 133 0.85 -0.75 -3.17
CA ALA A 133 1.52 -0.18 -2.01
C ALA A 133 1.02 1.24 -1.72
N ALA A 134 1.19 1.68 -0.47
CA ALA A 134 0.90 3.05 -0.08
C ALA A 134 2.04 3.65 0.74
N VAL A 135 2.29 4.94 0.49
CA VAL A 135 3.29 5.74 1.21
C VAL A 135 2.73 7.12 1.54
N ASN A 136 3.30 7.77 2.55
CA ASN A 136 2.90 9.12 2.97
C ASN A 136 3.76 10.22 2.31
N GLY A 137 4.51 9.89 1.27
CA GLY A 137 5.37 10.80 0.52
C GLY A 137 4.62 11.75 -0.41
N GLY A 138 5.34 12.30 -1.39
CA GLY A 138 4.87 13.29 -2.35
C GLY A 138 5.37 14.70 -2.01
N GLU A 139 4.72 15.73 -2.53
CA GLU A 139 5.09 17.14 -2.31
C GLU A 139 5.10 17.53 -0.82
N HIS A 140 4.44 16.75 0.04
CA HIS A 140 4.38 16.94 1.50
C HIS A 140 5.31 16.00 2.28
N GLY A 141 6.13 15.20 1.61
CA GLY A 141 7.02 14.21 2.25
C GLY A 141 7.99 14.80 3.28
N ALA A 142 8.43 16.04 3.08
CA ALA A 142 9.33 16.75 4.00
C ALA A 142 8.73 16.99 5.42
N GLN A 143 7.42 16.88 5.57
CA GLN A 143 6.72 17.05 6.86
C GLN A 143 6.67 15.75 7.69
N TYR A 144 7.05 14.62 7.10
CA TYR A 144 7.03 13.32 7.77
C TYR A 144 8.45 12.78 7.92
N GLN A 145 8.73 12.12 9.04
CA GLN A 145 9.94 11.31 9.20
C GLN A 145 9.78 10.02 8.38
N VAL A 146 9.94 10.12 7.08
CA VAL A 146 9.87 9.00 6.14
C VAL A 146 11.21 8.86 5.44
N GLY A 147 11.62 7.63 5.15
CA GLY A 147 12.76 7.38 4.29
C GLY A 147 12.44 7.84 2.87
N GLU A 148 13.35 8.62 2.27
CA GLU A 148 13.24 8.91 0.86
C GLU A 148 13.36 7.62 0.04
N MET A 149 12.47 7.43 -0.90
CA MET A 149 12.57 6.37 -1.88
C MET A 149 13.47 6.84 -3.02
N ASP A 150 14.51 6.08 -3.32
CA ASP A 150 15.41 6.43 -4.41
C ASP A 150 14.74 6.22 -5.78
N PRO A 151 15.30 6.80 -6.87
CA PRO A 151 14.73 6.62 -8.20
C PRO A 151 14.61 5.17 -8.64
N ALA A 152 15.54 4.29 -8.24
CA ALA A 152 15.50 2.88 -8.60
C ALA A 152 14.36 2.14 -7.87
N GLU A 153 14.04 2.55 -6.63
CA GLU A 153 12.85 2.06 -5.92
C GLU A 153 11.56 2.48 -6.64
N LEU A 154 11.48 3.76 -7.02
CA LEU A 154 10.28 4.32 -7.66
C LEU A 154 10.04 3.74 -9.06
N ASP A 155 11.09 3.44 -9.81
CA ASP A 155 11.01 2.88 -11.18
C ASP A 155 10.35 1.50 -11.23
N ARG A 156 10.31 0.80 -10.10
CA ARG A 156 9.64 -0.51 -9.96
C ARG A 156 8.12 -0.41 -9.78
N TRP A 157 7.61 0.79 -9.59
CA TRP A 157 6.20 1.03 -9.32
C TRP A 157 5.54 1.89 -10.39
N THR A 158 4.28 1.64 -10.67
CA THR A 158 3.45 2.65 -11.32
C THR A 158 2.94 3.61 -10.24
N VAL A 159 3.57 4.78 -10.16
CA VAL A 159 3.36 5.74 -9.07
C VAL A 159 2.20 6.65 -9.38
N PHE A 160 1.28 6.78 -8.41
CA PHE A 160 0.18 7.74 -8.43
C PHE A 160 0.30 8.69 -7.23
N ASP A 161 0.48 9.97 -7.52
CA ASP A 161 0.31 11.02 -6.52
C ASP A 161 -1.18 11.33 -6.39
N VAL A 162 -1.75 11.08 -5.19
CA VAL A 162 -3.17 11.26 -4.95
C VAL A 162 -3.42 12.43 -4.01
N GLU A 163 -4.29 13.32 -4.43
CA GLU A 163 -4.79 14.43 -3.64
C GLU A 163 -6.31 14.51 -3.83
N PRO A 164 -7.06 13.74 -3.00
CA PRO A 164 -8.50 13.65 -3.16
C PRO A 164 -9.18 15.00 -2.89
N SER A 165 -10.18 15.33 -3.68
CA SER A 165 -10.99 16.54 -3.53
C SER A 165 -11.99 16.41 -2.37
N THR A 166 -12.55 17.54 -1.91
CA THR A 166 -13.66 17.52 -0.95
C THR A 166 -14.88 16.82 -1.54
N GLU A 167 -15.09 16.94 -2.85
CA GLU A 167 -16.15 16.27 -3.60
C GLU A 167 -16.03 14.74 -3.53
N ASP A 168 -14.82 14.20 -3.62
CA ASP A 168 -14.59 12.75 -3.46
C ASP A 168 -15.02 12.29 -2.08
N TRP A 169 -14.67 13.05 -1.04
CA TRP A 169 -15.09 12.73 0.33
C TRP A 169 -16.62 12.81 0.48
N LEU A 170 -17.26 13.86 -0.03
CA LEU A 170 -18.72 14.02 0.04
C LEU A 170 -19.46 12.88 -0.67
N LYS A 171 -18.97 12.44 -1.82
CA LYS A 171 -19.51 11.27 -2.54
C LYS A 171 -19.36 10.00 -1.73
N TRP A 172 -18.16 9.75 -1.19
CA TRP A 172 -17.88 8.58 -0.38
C TRP A 172 -18.67 8.57 0.92
N ALA A 173 -18.76 9.71 1.61
CA ALA A 173 -19.40 9.86 2.92
C ALA A 173 -20.92 9.77 2.88
N ASN A 174 -21.53 10.00 1.72
CA ASN A 174 -22.99 9.98 1.57
C ASN A 174 -23.57 8.61 1.98
N GLY A 175 -24.42 8.61 3.01
CA GLY A 175 -25.01 7.40 3.60
C GLY A 175 -24.04 6.55 4.45
N ARG A 176 -22.75 6.93 4.58
CA ARG A 176 -21.75 6.23 5.41
C ARG A 176 -21.44 6.93 6.72
N VAL A 177 -21.63 8.23 6.76
CA VAL A 177 -21.48 9.04 7.98
C VAL A 177 -22.84 9.62 8.40
N PRO A 178 -22.99 10.05 9.67
CA PRO A 178 -24.20 10.75 10.10
C PRO A 178 -24.50 11.96 9.23
N SER A 179 -25.77 12.16 8.86
CA SER A 179 -26.17 13.26 7.95
C SER A 179 -25.75 14.62 8.45
N VAL A 180 -25.78 14.86 9.75
CA VAL A 180 -25.33 16.14 10.36
C VAL A 180 -23.85 16.42 10.07
N VAL A 181 -22.99 15.40 10.04
CA VAL A 181 -21.56 15.56 9.69
C VAL A 181 -21.42 15.84 8.21
N TRP A 182 -22.14 15.10 7.39
CA TRP A 182 -22.14 15.31 5.94
C TRP A 182 -22.61 16.71 5.56
N ASP A 183 -23.75 17.16 6.10
CA ASP A 183 -24.31 18.48 5.89
C ASP A 183 -23.37 19.57 6.37
N PHE A 184 -22.74 19.41 7.54
CA PHE A 184 -21.77 20.36 8.07
C PHE A 184 -20.59 20.53 7.10
N ILE A 185 -19.98 19.46 6.64
CA ILE A 185 -18.83 19.52 5.72
C ILE A 185 -19.26 20.05 4.34
N ASN A 186 -20.43 19.67 3.86
CA ASN A 186 -20.96 20.17 2.58
C ASN A 186 -21.06 21.70 2.55
N HIS A 187 -21.46 22.31 3.68
CA HIS A 187 -21.57 23.77 3.82
C HIS A 187 -20.25 24.43 4.28
N ASN A 188 -19.35 23.67 4.92
CA ASN A 188 -18.12 24.18 5.53
C ASN A 188 -16.90 23.39 5.08
N ARG A 189 -16.65 23.32 3.77
CA ARG A 189 -15.64 22.45 3.14
C ARG A 189 -14.24 22.56 3.71
N LYS A 190 -13.82 23.78 4.12
CA LYS A 190 -12.52 24.06 4.74
C LYS A 190 -12.29 23.37 6.10
N HIS A 191 -13.33 22.80 6.70
CA HIS A 191 -13.23 22.08 7.97
C HIS A 191 -13.00 20.56 7.79
N LEU A 192 -12.96 20.08 6.54
CA LEU A 192 -12.71 18.65 6.28
C LEU A 192 -11.28 18.26 6.64
N GLU A 193 -10.33 19.13 6.34
CA GLU A 193 -8.92 18.89 6.59
C GLU A 193 -8.17 20.20 6.87
N HIS A 194 -6.97 20.09 7.42
CA HIS A 194 -6.11 21.22 7.68
C HIS A 194 -5.27 21.55 6.45
N ASP A 195 -5.26 22.83 6.04
CA ASP A 195 -4.51 23.33 4.87
C ASP A 195 -3.18 24.03 5.23
N GLY A 196 -2.90 24.21 6.52
CA GLY A 196 -1.71 24.92 6.99
C GLY A 196 -0.55 24.00 7.37
N ASP A 197 0.49 24.60 7.92
CA ASP A 197 1.64 23.88 8.46
C ASP A 197 1.24 23.02 9.66
N PHE A 198 1.83 21.83 9.75
CA PHE A 198 1.61 20.91 10.85
C PHE A 198 2.63 21.20 11.96
N GLU A 199 2.15 21.64 13.10
CA GLU A 199 2.97 21.80 14.29
C GLU A 199 3.09 20.47 15.05
N PRO A 200 4.29 20.13 15.57
CA PRO A 200 4.47 18.95 16.39
C PRO A 200 3.51 18.89 17.58
N ASN A 201 3.00 17.69 17.88
CA ASN A 201 2.09 17.42 19.02
C ASN A 201 0.70 18.09 18.96
N LYS A 202 0.31 18.66 17.82
CA LYS A 202 -1.06 19.14 17.61
C LYS A 202 -1.91 18.16 16.81
N VAL A 203 -3.20 18.10 17.13
CA VAL A 203 -4.20 17.31 16.40
C VAL A 203 -4.92 18.22 15.41
N TYR A 204 -5.03 17.78 14.17
CA TYR A 204 -5.67 18.54 13.11
C TYR A 204 -6.84 17.75 12.49
N PRO A 205 -7.85 18.44 11.94
CA PRO A 205 -8.88 17.78 11.16
C PRO A 205 -8.29 16.96 10.02
N SER A 206 -8.83 15.76 9.81
CA SER A 206 -8.49 14.89 8.69
C SER A 206 -9.73 14.19 8.17
N ARG A 207 -9.65 13.64 6.97
CA ARG A 207 -10.75 12.90 6.33
C ARG A 207 -11.07 11.54 6.97
N ARG A 208 -10.38 11.22 8.05
CA ARG A 208 -10.51 9.96 8.81
C ARG A 208 -11.76 9.94 9.68
#